data_e2d4168060aec81364891c96b5a22e17
#
_entry.id   e2d4168060aec81364891c96b5a22e17
#
_cell.length_a   1.000
_cell.length_b   1.000
_cell.length_c   1.000
_cell.angle_alpha   90.00
_cell.angle_beta   90.00
_cell.angle_gamma   90.00
#
_symmetry.space_group_name_H-M   'P 1'
#
loop_
_entity.id
_entity.type
_entity.pdbx_description
1 polymer ?
#
loop_
_entity_poly.entity_id
_entity_poly.type
_entity_poly.pdbx_seq_one_letter_code
_entity_poly.pdbx_strand_id
1 'polypeptide(L)'
;MDAPGIREELRDMCRRILKNGYNVLLPNLFYRVGTEGNYPFNQLLYRNSKEELNKMISTMNNTTNNMIIDDTKYIIDYINNNFKNSNSIGIVGYCMSGRFVVSCGAAYANKILAIASFYGVDILTEKDDSPHLIADKIKGELYLAFAEKDKWVPKAKLSKIKKKFSKYKNCSIDIYPSPDHGFAFPERNTYVKEAAEIHWKKLIQLFDKNLKKL
;
A
#
# COMPACT_ATOMS: atom_id res chain seq x y z
N MET A 1 -0.13 4.94 -3.08
CA MET A 1 0.43 4.87 -4.46
C MET A 1 1.51 3.82 -4.55
N ASP A 2 2.00 3.49 -5.74
CA ASP A 2 3.16 2.62 -5.96
C ASP A 2 4.39 3.42 -6.43
N ALA A 3 5.53 2.76 -6.69
CA ALA A 3 6.79 3.43 -7.00
C ALA A 3 6.78 4.37 -8.22
N PRO A 4 6.01 4.12 -9.30
CA PRO A 4 5.91 5.09 -10.40
C PRO A 4 5.27 6.45 -10.05
N GLY A 5 4.68 6.60 -8.87
CA GLY A 5 4.09 7.87 -8.45
C GLY A 5 2.64 8.08 -8.89
N ILE A 6 2.14 9.28 -8.64
CA ILE A 6 0.78 9.67 -9.00
C ILE A 6 0.62 9.67 -10.53
N ARG A 7 -0.51 9.11 -11.00
CA ARG A 7 -0.91 9.03 -12.40
C ARG A 7 -2.39 8.68 -12.52
N GLU A 8 -2.93 8.79 -13.73
CA GLU A 8 -4.36 8.62 -13.96
C GLU A 8 -4.88 7.24 -13.55
N GLU A 9 -4.13 6.17 -13.80
CA GLU A 9 -4.48 4.81 -13.37
C GLU A 9 -4.76 4.73 -11.85
N LEU A 10 -3.96 5.42 -11.02
CA LEU A 10 -4.22 5.49 -9.57
C LEU A 10 -5.48 6.28 -9.23
N ARG A 11 -5.78 7.35 -10.01
CA ARG A 11 -7.05 8.09 -9.85
C ARG A 11 -8.25 7.24 -10.19
N ASP A 12 -8.16 6.40 -11.23
CA ASP A 12 -9.21 5.44 -11.56
C ASP A 12 -9.43 4.40 -10.47
N MET A 13 -8.36 3.92 -9.86
CA MET A 13 -8.45 3.05 -8.67
C MET A 13 -9.15 3.77 -7.50
N CYS A 14 -8.83 5.04 -7.26
CA CYS A 14 -9.52 5.85 -6.26
C CYS A 14 -11.00 6.05 -6.59
N ARG A 15 -11.35 6.33 -7.85
CA ARG A 15 -12.76 6.44 -8.30
C ARG A 15 -13.53 5.14 -8.06
N ARG A 16 -12.87 3.98 -8.21
CA ARG A 16 -13.49 2.68 -7.91
C ARG A 16 -13.81 2.53 -6.42
N ILE A 17 -12.92 2.98 -5.53
CA ILE A 17 -13.18 3.00 -4.08
C ILE A 17 -14.30 4.00 -3.76
N LEU A 18 -14.27 5.20 -4.35
CA LEU A 18 -15.31 6.23 -4.20
C LEU A 18 -16.71 5.71 -4.54
N LYS A 19 -16.84 4.94 -5.66
CA LYS A 19 -18.11 4.33 -6.08
C LYS A 19 -18.69 3.33 -5.05
N ASN A 20 -17.87 2.86 -4.09
CA ASN A 20 -18.32 2.01 -2.99
C ASN A 20 -18.68 2.81 -1.72
N GLY A 21 -18.80 4.14 -1.83
CA GLY A 21 -19.31 5.01 -0.76
C GLY A 21 -18.24 5.53 0.21
N TYR A 22 -16.98 5.55 -0.19
CA TYR A 22 -15.87 6.07 0.63
C TYR A 22 -15.38 7.41 0.12
N ASN A 23 -15.03 8.32 1.02
CA ASN A 23 -14.14 9.43 0.69
C ASN A 23 -12.72 8.90 0.50
N VAL A 24 -12.02 9.40 -0.53
CA VAL A 24 -10.68 8.88 -0.88
C VAL A 24 -9.67 10.01 -0.97
N LEU A 25 -8.56 9.85 -0.28
CA LEU A 25 -7.38 10.70 -0.40
C LEU A 25 -6.24 9.89 -1.05
N LEU A 26 -5.61 10.48 -2.06
CA LEU A 26 -4.45 9.92 -2.75
C LEU A 26 -3.24 10.83 -2.53
N PRO A 27 -2.46 10.63 -1.45
CA PRO A 27 -1.30 11.48 -1.20
C PRO A 27 -0.16 11.19 -2.18
N ASN A 28 0.53 12.25 -2.61
CA ASN A 28 1.81 12.13 -3.27
C ASN A 28 2.91 11.86 -2.24
N LEU A 29 3.36 10.62 -2.12
CA LEU A 29 4.39 10.22 -1.15
C LEU A 29 5.81 10.72 -1.54
N PHE A 30 5.96 11.25 -2.74
CA PHE A 30 7.20 11.83 -3.25
C PHE A 30 7.20 13.35 -3.27
N TYR A 31 6.26 14.01 -2.60
CA TYR A 31 6.09 15.48 -2.67
C TYR A 31 7.36 16.27 -2.30
N ARG A 32 8.24 15.68 -1.49
CA ARG A 32 9.53 16.29 -1.11
C ARG A 32 10.52 16.41 -2.27
N VAL A 33 10.35 15.61 -3.32
CA VAL A 33 11.30 15.52 -4.44
C VAL A 33 10.63 15.78 -5.79
N GLY A 34 9.31 15.89 -5.84
CA GLY A 34 8.61 16.21 -7.08
C GLY A 34 7.11 15.95 -7.05
N THR A 35 6.50 16.26 -8.18
CA THR A 35 5.07 16.06 -8.46
C THR A 35 4.90 15.24 -9.73
N GLU A 36 3.68 14.86 -10.06
CA GLU A 36 3.36 14.17 -11.30
C GLU A 36 3.93 14.92 -12.51
N GLY A 37 4.61 14.20 -13.38
CA GLY A 37 5.31 14.77 -14.54
C GLY A 37 6.65 15.46 -14.21
N ASN A 38 7.00 15.61 -12.94
CA ASN A 38 8.24 16.28 -12.48
C ASN A 38 8.89 15.52 -11.32
N TYR A 39 8.85 14.18 -11.33
CA TYR A 39 9.64 13.37 -10.41
C TYR A 39 11.11 13.29 -10.84
N PRO A 40 12.04 12.88 -9.96
CA PRO A 40 13.46 12.67 -10.32
C PRO A 40 13.70 11.62 -11.40
N PHE A 41 12.67 10.95 -11.85
CA PHE A 41 12.65 9.92 -12.90
C PHE A 41 11.52 10.17 -13.89
N ASN A 42 11.69 9.68 -15.12
CA ASN A 42 10.65 9.79 -16.14
C ASN A 42 9.63 8.66 -15.99
N GLN A 43 8.37 9.02 -15.67
CA GLN A 43 7.27 8.07 -15.44
C GLN A 43 6.89 7.24 -16.70
N LEU A 44 7.20 7.72 -17.90
CA LEU A 44 6.91 7.02 -19.15
C LEU A 44 8.05 6.08 -19.57
N LEU A 45 9.29 6.40 -19.17
CA LEU A 45 10.49 5.70 -19.65
C LEU A 45 11.02 4.66 -18.67
N TYR A 46 10.67 4.69 -17.38
CA TYR A 46 11.29 3.81 -16.37
C TYR A 46 11.18 2.31 -16.69
N ARG A 47 10.21 1.89 -17.48
CA ARG A 47 10.05 0.47 -17.89
C ARG A 47 11.07 0.04 -18.94
N ASN A 48 11.53 0.98 -19.76
CA ASN A 48 12.38 0.73 -20.93
C ASN A 48 13.78 1.35 -20.80
N SER A 49 14.03 2.12 -19.75
CA SER A 49 15.31 2.75 -19.44
C SER A 49 15.82 2.28 -18.08
N LYS A 50 16.98 1.62 -18.08
CA LYS A 50 17.66 1.19 -16.85
C LYS A 50 18.03 2.37 -15.96
N GLU A 51 18.39 3.51 -16.56
CA GLU A 51 18.72 4.73 -15.85
C GLU A 51 17.50 5.26 -15.09
N GLU A 52 16.37 5.42 -15.80
CA GLU A 52 15.12 5.91 -15.19
C GLU A 52 14.56 4.94 -14.14
N LEU A 53 14.69 3.64 -14.37
CA LEU A 53 14.34 2.63 -13.37
C LEU A 53 15.19 2.77 -12.11
N ASN A 54 16.50 2.98 -12.23
CA ASN A 54 17.39 3.17 -11.09
C ASN A 54 17.06 4.47 -10.32
N LYS A 55 16.73 5.57 -11.02
CA LYS A 55 16.29 6.82 -10.40
C LYS A 55 14.98 6.61 -9.62
N MET A 56 14.02 5.88 -10.20
CA MET A 56 12.77 5.55 -9.53
C MET A 56 13.00 4.70 -8.27
N ILE A 57 13.85 3.66 -8.36
CA ILE A 57 14.20 2.81 -7.21
C ILE A 57 14.93 3.62 -6.14
N SER A 58 15.83 4.52 -6.51
CA SER A 58 16.50 5.44 -5.58
C SER A 58 15.49 6.33 -4.85
N THR A 59 14.55 6.93 -5.58
CA THR A 59 13.47 7.76 -5.01
C THR A 59 12.62 6.97 -4.03
N MET A 60 12.24 5.74 -4.40
CA MET A 60 11.51 4.82 -3.54
C MET A 60 12.28 4.48 -2.25
N ASN A 61 13.59 4.21 -2.36
CA ASN A 61 14.41 3.80 -1.21
C ASN A 61 14.69 4.96 -0.25
N ASN A 62 14.75 6.20 -0.75
CA ASN A 62 14.95 7.42 0.02
C ASN A 62 13.65 7.88 0.72
N THR A 63 12.50 7.34 0.37
CA THR A 63 11.23 7.57 1.06
C THR A 63 11.10 6.54 2.19
N THR A 64 11.34 6.95 3.43
CA THR A 64 11.39 6.07 4.60
C THR A 64 10.01 5.83 5.23
N ASN A 65 9.89 4.77 6.05
CA ASN A 65 8.67 4.52 6.81
C ASN A 65 8.38 5.66 7.79
N ASN A 66 9.40 6.19 8.47
CA ASN A 66 9.26 7.29 9.43
C ASN A 66 8.74 8.57 8.74
N MET A 67 9.26 8.93 7.56
CA MET A 67 8.74 10.07 6.79
C MET A 67 7.23 9.94 6.54
N ILE A 68 6.76 8.76 6.15
CA ILE A 68 5.34 8.55 5.84
C ILE A 68 4.48 8.47 7.10
N ILE A 69 5.02 7.96 8.21
CA ILE A 69 4.34 8.03 9.51
C ILE A 69 4.13 9.49 9.90
N ASP A 70 5.16 10.32 9.82
CA ASP A 70 5.09 11.74 10.17
C ASP A 70 4.08 12.49 9.27
N ASP A 71 4.10 12.24 7.95
CA ASP A 71 3.16 12.83 7.00
C ASP A 71 1.71 12.40 7.30
N THR A 72 1.52 11.16 7.71
CA THR A 72 0.18 10.60 7.99
C THR A 72 -0.52 11.35 9.13
N LYS A 73 0.22 11.94 10.07
CA LYS A 73 -0.35 12.81 11.11
C LYS A 73 -1.13 13.96 10.48
N TYR A 74 -0.53 14.67 9.54
CA TYR A 74 -1.16 15.82 8.87
C TYR A 74 -2.35 15.40 8.01
N ILE A 75 -2.28 14.22 7.41
CA ILE A 75 -3.42 13.65 6.66
C ILE A 75 -4.58 13.35 7.60
N ILE A 76 -4.32 12.76 8.77
CA ILE A 76 -5.34 12.50 9.80
C ILE A 76 -5.95 13.79 10.31
N ASP A 77 -5.14 14.81 10.59
CA ASP A 77 -5.60 16.12 11.03
C ASP A 77 -6.49 16.77 9.95
N TYR A 78 -6.09 16.70 8.69
CA TYR A 78 -6.92 17.16 7.56
C TYR A 78 -8.27 16.43 7.50
N ILE A 79 -8.26 15.10 7.65
CA ILE A 79 -9.49 14.28 7.66
C ILE A 79 -10.40 14.71 8.80
N ASN A 80 -9.88 14.84 10.02
CA ASN A 80 -10.67 15.23 11.18
C ASN A 80 -11.31 16.63 11.03
N ASN A 81 -10.63 17.56 10.38
CA ASN A 81 -11.10 18.93 10.18
C ASN A 81 -12.11 19.08 9.03
N ASN A 82 -12.05 18.22 8.02
CA ASN A 82 -12.83 18.39 6.78
C ASN A 82 -13.94 17.35 6.60
N PHE A 83 -13.88 16.21 7.27
CA PHE A 83 -14.87 15.15 7.13
C PHE A 83 -15.51 14.84 8.48
N LYS A 84 -16.73 15.32 8.68
CA LYS A 84 -17.53 15.03 9.88
C LYS A 84 -17.79 13.52 9.98
N ASN A 85 -17.67 12.95 11.18
CA ASN A 85 -17.90 11.53 11.47
C ASN A 85 -16.86 10.53 10.91
N SER A 86 -15.68 10.97 10.50
CA SER A 86 -14.58 10.07 10.10
C SER A 86 -13.84 9.50 11.32
N ASN A 87 -14.52 8.66 12.09
CA ASN A 87 -13.92 8.02 13.28
C ASN A 87 -12.92 6.94 12.96
N SER A 88 -12.99 6.35 11.76
CA SER A 88 -12.17 5.23 11.33
C SER A 88 -11.63 5.47 9.92
N ILE A 89 -10.37 5.12 9.71
CA ILE A 89 -9.66 5.28 8.43
C ILE A 89 -9.27 3.89 7.91
N GLY A 90 -9.53 3.68 6.62
CA GLY A 90 -8.96 2.58 5.85
C GLY A 90 -7.78 3.05 5.03
N ILE A 91 -6.74 2.25 4.98
CA ILE A 91 -5.57 2.54 4.14
C ILE A 91 -5.24 1.35 3.24
N VAL A 92 -4.84 1.64 2.01
CA VAL A 92 -4.38 0.63 1.04
C VAL A 92 -3.06 1.05 0.41
N GLY A 93 -2.14 0.11 0.34
CA GLY A 93 -0.83 0.30 -0.27
C GLY A 93 -0.51 -0.78 -1.28
N TYR A 94 0.18 -0.39 -2.34
CA TYR A 94 0.61 -1.26 -3.44
C TYR A 94 2.13 -1.17 -3.60
N CYS A 95 2.80 -2.30 -3.80
CA CYS A 95 4.24 -2.32 -4.04
C CYS A 95 5.01 -1.59 -2.92
N MET A 96 5.67 -0.49 -3.24
CA MET A 96 6.39 0.36 -2.31
C MET A 96 5.56 0.75 -1.09
N SER A 97 4.31 1.19 -1.29
CA SER A 97 3.50 1.68 -0.18
C SER A 97 2.89 0.58 0.68
N GLY A 98 3.05 -0.69 0.29
CA GLY A 98 2.65 -1.80 1.14
C GLY A 98 3.34 -1.80 2.50
N ARG A 99 4.62 -1.40 2.58
CA ARG A 99 5.34 -1.23 3.84
C ARG A 99 4.83 -0.04 4.65
N PHE A 100 4.47 1.05 3.97
CA PHE A 100 4.01 2.27 4.62
C PHE A 100 2.66 2.09 5.31
N VAL A 101 1.72 1.37 4.66
CA VAL A 101 0.41 1.13 5.28
C VAL A 101 0.52 0.24 6.52
N VAL A 102 1.44 -0.73 6.56
CA VAL A 102 1.70 -1.52 7.77
C VAL A 102 2.27 -0.63 8.89
N SER A 103 3.24 0.23 8.58
CA SER A 103 3.84 1.15 9.55
C SER A 103 2.85 2.18 10.08
N CYS A 104 2.04 2.80 9.20
CA CYS A 104 1.02 3.77 9.59
C CYS A 104 -0.11 3.12 10.39
N GLY A 105 -0.53 1.90 10.03
CA GLY A 105 -1.51 1.13 10.79
C GLY A 105 -1.07 0.84 12.22
N ALA A 106 0.24 0.64 12.44
CA ALA A 106 0.83 0.46 13.77
C ALA A 106 0.96 1.79 14.54
N ALA A 107 1.42 2.84 13.87
CA ALA A 107 1.63 4.16 14.48
C ALA A 107 0.31 4.85 14.88
N TYR A 108 -0.73 4.67 14.09
CA TYR A 108 -2.06 5.29 14.30
C TYR A 108 -3.15 4.26 14.55
N ALA A 109 -2.85 3.26 15.37
CA ALA A 109 -3.68 2.07 15.61
C ALA A 109 -5.11 2.37 16.13
N ASN A 110 -5.35 3.53 16.76
CA ASN A 110 -6.67 3.94 17.23
C ASN A 110 -7.53 4.60 16.13
N LYS A 111 -6.94 4.99 15.01
CA LYS A 111 -7.61 5.67 13.89
C LYS A 111 -7.67 4.81 12.63
N ILE A 112 -6.62 4.07 12.35
CA ILE A 112 -6.50 3.24 11.15
C ILE A 112 -6.95 1.82 11.52
N LEU A 113 -8.15 1.45 11.08
CA LEU A 113 -8.81 0.20 11.46
C LEU A 113 -8.88 -0.83 10.34
N ALA A 114 -8.65 -0.44 9.09
CA ALA A 114 -8.59 -1.34 7.94
C ALA A 114 -7.30 -1.09 7.15
N ILE A 115 -6.41 -2.07 7.10
CA ILE A 115 -5.09 -1.94 6.48
C ILE A 115 -4.94 -3.02 5.41
N ALA A 116 -4.71 -2.62 4.15
CA ALA A 116 -4.47 -3.54 3.05
C ALA A 116 -3.13 -3.27 2.37
N SER A 117 -2.29 -4.29 2.27
CA SER A 117 -1.02 -4.25 1.55
C SER A 117 -1.04 -5.28 0.42
N PHE A 118 -1.03 -4.82 -0.82
CA PHE A 118 -0.99 -5.67 -2.00
C PHE A 118 0.42 -5.72 -2.59
N TYR A 119 0.97 -6.92 -2.72
CA TYR A 119 2.34 -7.18 -3.17
C TYR A 119 3.35 -6.19 -2.58
N GLY A 120 3.18 -5.90 -1.28
CA GLY A 120 4.02 -4.94 -0.57
C GLY A 120 5.46 -5.41 -0.46
N VAL A 121 6.39 -4.54 -0.84
CA VAL A 121 7.82 -4.78 -0.69
C VAL A 121 8.31 -4.27 0.67
N ASP A 122 9.41 -4.83 1.17
CA ASP A 122 10.11 -4.38 2.37
C ASP A 122 9.27 -4.32 3.67
N ILE A 123 8.25 -5.17 3.77
CA ILE A 123 7.47 -5.34 5.00
C ILE A 123 8.32 -5.97 6.13
N LEU A 124 9.29 -6.81 5.76
CA LEU A 124 10.26 -7.42 6.65
C LEU A 124 11.66 -7.21 6.09
N THR A 125 12.47 -6.42 6.81
CA THR A 125 13.85 -6.07 6.48
C THR A 125 14.69 -6.05 7.75
N GLU A 126 16.01 -5.87 7.62
CA GLU A 126 16.95 -5.68 8.74
C GLU A 126 17.10 -4.20 9.16
N LYS A 127 16.30 -3.28 8.58
CA LYS A 127 16.33 -1.85 8.93
C LYS A 127 15.60 -1.60 10.25
N ASP A 128 16.04 -0.61 11.00
CA ASP A 128 15.45 -0.23 12.29
C ASP A 128 14.01 0.30 12.18
N ASP A 129 13.62 0.82 11.00
CA ASP A 129 12.27 1.28 10.70
C ASP A 129 11.39 0.21 10.02
N SER A 130 11.82 -1.06 10.05
CA SER A 130 11.11 -2.14 9.36
C SER A 130 9.71 -2.36 9.95
N PRO A 131 8.65 -2.37 9.11
CA PRO A 131 7.27 -2.46 9.57
C PRO A 131 6.98 -3.64 10.51
N HIS A 132 7.67 -4.78 10.30
CA HIS A 132 7.46 -5.97 11.12
C HIS A 132 7.88 -5.81 12.59
N LEU A 133 8.68 -4.78 12.93
CA LEU A 133 9.13 -4.51 14.30
C LEU A 133 8.03 -3.90 15.17
N ILE A 134 7.08 -3.20 14.54
CA ILE A 134 5.99 -2.49 15.23
C ILE A 134 4.59 -3.05 14.90
N ALA A 135 4.51 -4.13 14.12
CA ALA A 135 3.24 -4.69 13.65
C ALA A 135 2.33 -5.22 14.77
N ASP A 136 2.88 -5.55 15.94
CA ASP A 136 2.15 -5.93 17.14
C ASP A 136 1.27 -4.80 17.71
N LYS A 137 1.55 -3.54 17.37
CA LYS A 137 0.76 -2.38 17.77
C LYS A 137 -0.52 -2.21 16.94
N ILE A 138 -0.66 -2.90 15.80
CA ILE A 138 -1.84 -2.80 14.94
C ILE A 138 -3.07 -3.33 15.68
N LYS A 139 -4.09 -2.47 15.86
CA LYS A 139 -5.38 -2.82 16.45
C LYS A 139 -6.43 -3.15 15.39
N GLY A 140 -6.35 -2.51 14.23
CA GLY A 140 -7.22 -2.74 13.10
C GLY A 140 -6.95 -4.09 12.40
N GLU A 141 -7.77 -4.43 11.42
CA GLU A 141 -7.59 -5.62 10.61
C GLU A 141 -6.54 -5.38 9.53
N LEU A 142 -5.53 -6.24 9.49
CA LEU A 142 -4.43 -6.20 8.52
C LEU A 142 -4.62 -7.30 7.47
N TYR A 143 -4.68 -6.91 6.20
CA TYR A 143 -4.69 -7.82 5.06
C TYR A 143 -3.39 -7.68 4.27
N LEU A 144 -2.62 -8.75 4.21
CA LEU A 144 -1.40 -8.86 3.40
C LEU A 144 -1.66 -9.78 2.21
N ALA A 145 -1.52 -9.27 1.01
CA ALA A 145 -1.69 -10.04 -0.22
C ALA A 145 -0.41 -10.04 -1.05
N PHE A 146 0.00 -11.20 -1.55
CA PHE A 146 1.20 -11.36 -2.34
C PHE A 146 0.91 -12.09 -3.64
N ALA A 147 1.68 -11.81 -4.68
CA ALA A 147 1.68 -12.57 -5.91
C ALA A 147 2.63 -13.77 -5.80
N GLU A 148 2.25 -14.91 -6.35
CA GLU A 148 3.06 -16.14 -6.24
C GLU A 148 4.41 -16.03 -6.97
N LYS A 149 4.44 -15.33 -8.11
CA LYS A 149 5.63 -15.20 -8.99
C LYS A 149 6.38 -13.89 -8.78
N ASP A 150 6.17 -13.23 -7.64
CA ASP A 150 6.74 -11.92 -7.35
C ASP A 150 8.25 -11.97 -7.14
N LYS A 151 9.03 -11.41 -8.08
CA LYS A 151 10.48 -11.30 -7.96
C LYS A 151 10.95 -10.32 -6.88
N TRP A 152 10.10 -9.36 -6.47
CA TRP A 152 10.42 -8.40 -5.42
C TRP A 152 10.19 -8.97 -4.02
N VAL A 153 9.32 -10.00 -3.92
CA VAL A 153 9.03 -10.73 -2.68
C VAL A 153 9.25 -12.23 -2.92
N PRO A 154 10.50 -12.70 -3.07
CA PRO A 154 10.81 -14.10 -3.34
C PRO A 154 10.24 -15.04 -2.27
N LYS A 155 10.00 -16.30 -2.63
CA LYS A 155 9.40 -17.33 -1.74
C LYS A 155 10.06 -17.41 -0.35
N ALA A 156 11.39 -17.27 -0.27
CA ALA A 156 12.10 -17.29 1.01
C ALA A 156 11.72 -16.08 1.90
N LYS A 157 11.61 -14.87 1.31
CA LYS A 157 11.18 -13.66 2.00
C LYS A 157 9.71 -13.77 2.43
N LEU A 158 8.86 -14.27 1.53
CA LEU A 158 7.43 -14.51 1.80
C LEU A 158 7.22 -15.48 2.96
N SER A 159 8.00 -16.57 3.03
CA SER A 159 7.95 -17.54 4.13
C SER A 159 8.29 -16.89 5.48
N LYS A 160 9.30 -16.00 5.53
CA LYS A 160 9.64 -15.23 6.74
C LYS A 160 8.50 -14.29 7.14
N ILE A 161 7.89 -13.58 6.17
CA ILE A 161 6.73 -12.71 6.42
C ILE A 161 5.57 -13.54 6.98
N LYS A 162 5.20 -14.65 6.36
CA LYS A 162 4.14 -15.54 6.85
C LYS A 162 4.40 -15.98 8.28
N LYS A 163 5.59 -16.48 8.59
CA LYS A 163 5.98 -16.92 9.94
C LYS A 163 5.86 -15.79 10.98
N LYS A 164 6.22 -14.55 10.60
CA LYS A 164 6.16 -13.38 11.50
C LYS A 164 4.72 -12.92 11.74
N PHE A 165 3.90 -12.83 10.68
CA PHE A 165 2.59 -12.19 10.74
C PHE A 165 1.43 -13.15 11.06
N SER A 166 1.56 -14.46 10.82
CA SER A 166 0.53 -15.46 11.15
C SER A 166 0.23 -15.58 12.65
N LYS A 167 1.09 -15.07 13.50
CA LYS A 167 0.86 -15.01 14.96
C LYS A 167 -0.14 -13.93 15.38
N TYR A 168 -0.46 -12.95 14.52
CA TYR A 168 -1.41 -11.89 14.81
C TYR A 168 -2.82 -12.31 14.38
N LYS A 169 -3.75 -12.40 15.32
CA LYS A 169 -5.14 -12.84 15.08
C LYS A 169 -5.93 -11.92 14.14
N ASN A 170 -5.53 -10.65 14.09
CA ASN A 170 -6.12 -9.62 13.22
C ASN A 170 -5.40 -9.47 11.88
N CYS A 171 -4.49 -10.39 11.53
CA CYS A 171 -3.78 -10.39 10.27
C CYS A 171 -4.19 -11.58 9.41
N SER A 172 -4.60 -11.34 8.19
CA SER A 172 -4.81 -12.36 7.16
C SER A 172 -3.80 -12.21 6.03
N ILE A 173 -3.36 -13.35 5.46
CA ILE A 173 -2.34 -13.39 4.41
C ILE A 173 -2.84 -14.27 3.27
N ASP A 174 -3.02 -13.68 2.09
CA ASP A 174 -3.37 -14.40 0.87
C ASP A 174 -2.19 -14.39 -0.11
N ILE A 175 -2.01 -15.52 -0.81
CA ILE A 175 -1.11 -15.63 -1.96
C ILE A 175 -1.99 -15.85 -3.18
N TYR A 176 -1.91 -14.94 -4.12
CA TYR A 176 -2.63 -15.05 -5.38
C TYR A 176 -1.85 -16.00 -6.30
N PRO A 177 -2.46 -17.13 -6.70
CA PRO A 177 -1.78 -18.09 -7.56
C PRO A 177 -1.63 -17.53 -8.97
N SER A 178 -0.48 -17.78 -9.59
CA SER A 178 -0.13 -17.40 -10.96
C SER A 178 0.24 -15.93 -11.25
N PRO A 179 -0.30 -14.87 -10.64
CA PRO A 179 0.10 -13.52 -11.01
C PRO A 179 1.52 -13.15 -10.57
N ASP A 180 2.06 -12.14 -11.23
CA ASP A 180 3.32 -11.49 -10.91
C ASP A 180 3.07 -10.15 -10.18
N HIS A 181 4.14 -9.48 -9.77
CA HIS A 181 4.10 -8.18 -9.10
C HIS A 181 3.32 -7.13 -9.91
N GLY A 182 2.37 -6.46 -9.27
CA GLY A 182 1.59 -5.39 -9.91
C GLY A 182 0.36 -5.87 -10.68
N PHE A 183 -0.10 -7.09 -10.48
CA PHE A 183 -1.20 -7.73 -11.19
C PHE A 183 -2.55 -6.97 -11.13
N ALA A 184 -2.73 -6.08 -10.17
CA ALA A 184 -3.97 -5.33 -9.99
C ALA A 184 -4.05 -4.05 -10.86
N PHE A 185 -2.98 -3.69 -11.57
CA PHE A 185 -2.89 -2.48 -12.37
C PHE A 185 -3.15 -2.78 -13.85
N PRO A 186 -4.26 -2.28 -14.45
CA PRO A 186 -4.65 -2.61 -15.83
C PRO A 186 -3.61 -2.21 -16.89
N GLU A 187 -2.84 -1.15 -16.68
CA GLU A 187 -1.82 -0.68 -17.62
C GLU A 187 -0.48 -1.46 -17.54
N ARG A 188 -0.41 -2.48 -16.69
CA ARG A 188 0.81 -3.29 -16.55
C ARG A 188 0.71 -4.58 -17.37
N ASN A 189 1.84 -4.99 -17.96
CA ASN A 189 1.95 -6.29 -18.64
C ASN A 189 1.70 -7.50 -17.71
N THR A 190 1.80 -7.27 -16.40
CA THR A 190 1.54 -8.26 -15.35
C THR A 190 0.08 -8.29 -14.89
N TYR A 191 -0.81 -7.49 -15.52
CA TYR A 191 -2.22 -7.45 -15.18
C TYR A 191 -2.90 -8.79 -15.38
N VAL A 192 -3.61 -9.23 -14.35
CA VAL A 192 -4.44 -10.45 -14.40
C VAL A 192 -5.82 -10.08 -13.88
N LYS A 193 -6.80 -9.97 -14.81
CA LYS A 193 -8.16 -9.47 -14.52
C LYS A 193 -8.82 -10.22 -13.36
N GLU A 194 -8.77 -11.55 -13.36
CA GLU A 194 -9.40 -12.39 -12.33
C GLU A 194 -8.78 -12.10 -10.94
N ALA A 195 -7.47 -12.01 -10.87
CA ALA A 195 -6.76 -11.69 -9.62
C ALA A 195 -7.06 -10.24 -9.17
N ALA A 196 -7.14 -9.30 -10.12
CA ALA A 196 -7.50 -7.92 -9.84
C ALA A 196 -8.93 -7.80 -9.29
N GLU A 197 -9.91 -8.55 -9.83
CA GLU A 197 -11.27 -8.52 -9.31
C GLU A 197 -11.38 -9.17 -7.92
N ILE A 198 -10.64 -10.24 -7.65
CA ILE A 198 -10.55 -10.81 -6.30
C ILE A 198 -9.94 -9.81 -5.34
N HIS A 199 -8.87 -9.13 -5.74
CA HIS A 199 -8.24 -8.06 -4.96
C HIS A 199 -9.25 -6.97 -4.59
N TRP A 200 -10.05 -6.47 -5.56
CA TRP A 200 -11.07 -5.46 -5.31
C TRP A 200 -12.14 -5.95 -4.33
N LYS A 201 -12.64 -7.15 -4.53
CA LYS A 201 -13.61 -7.77 -3.62
C LYS A 201 -13.07 -7.82 -2.17
N LYS A 202 -11.82 -8.31 -1.99
CA LYS A 202 -11.18 -8.40 -0.67
C LYS A 202 -10.98 -7.03 -0.03
N LEU A 203 -10.54 -6.03 -0.80
CA LEU A 203 -10.34 -4.66 -0.31
C LEU A 203 -11.65 -4.04 0.17
N ILE A 204 -12.71 -4.12 -0.63
CA ILE A 204 -14.01 -3.55 -0.27
C ILE A 204 -14.62 -4.29 0.91
N GLN A 205 -14.54 -5.62 0.97
CA GLN A 205 -15.00 -6.39 2.15
C GLN A 205 -14.27 -5.99 3.43
N LEU A 206 -12.94 -5.79 3.36
CA LEU A 206 -12.16 -5.31 4.51
C LEU A 206 -12.64 -3.93 4.98
N PHE A 207 -12.87 -3.01 4.04
CA PHE A 207 -13.32 -1.66 4.34
C PHE A 207 -14.76 -1.65 4.87
N ASP A 208 -15.68 -2.39 4.25
CA ASP A 208 -17.08 -2.47 4.68
C ASP A 208 -17.18 -2.99 6.12
N LYS A 209 -16.44 -4.04 6.44
CA LYS A 209 -16.43 -4.65 7.77
C LYS A 209 -15.92 -3.71 8.86
N ASN A 210 -14.89 -2.90 8.56
CA ASN A 210 -14.17 -2.16 9.59
C ASN A 210 -14.49 -0.65 9.61
N LEU A 211 -15.07 -0.09 8.55
CA LEU A 211 -15.30 1.35 8.42
C LEU A 211 -16.79 1.72 8.38
N LYS A 212 -17.65 0.88 7.80
CA LYS A 212 -19.10 1.06 7.84
C LYS A 212 -19.61 0.44 9.13
N LYS A 213 -19.84 1.25 10.16
CA LYS A 213 -20.62 0.80 11.30
C LYS A 213 -22.09 0.67 10.84
N LEU A 214 -22.64 -0.52 11.04
CA LEU A 214 -24.08 -0.75 10.98
C LEU A 214 -24.79 0.11 12.03
#